data_cf40ee56fc77698c8bb4e48059e8d1c7
#
_entry.id   cf40ee56fc77698c8bb4e48059e8d1c7
#
_cell.length_a   1.000
_cell.length_b   1.000
_cell.length_c   1.000
_cell.angle_alpha   90.00
_cell.angle_beta   90.00
_cell.angle_gamma   90.00
#
_symmetry.space_group_name_H-M   'P 1'
#
loop_
_entity.id
_entity.type
_entity.pdbx_description
1 polymer ?
#
loop_
_entity_poly.entity_id
_entity_poly.type
_entity_poly.pdbx_seq_one_letter_code
_entity_poly.pdbx_strand_id
1 'polypeptide(L)'
;MIISSWNVNSVRARIENIKEYLKKYSPDILMMQEIKAQDENYPYEDIEKSNYQNYVFGQKSYNGVAIISKKKLDKIEKDIFKDKNKQSRIITADLKHKSKTIKLINIYTPNGNPVDTEKYTYKLYWLENLIKKLKGYLKKKENIIIG
;
A
#
# COMPACT_ATOMS: atom_id res chain seq x y z
N MET A 1 -4.28 -18.55 2.78
CA MET A 1 -4.20 -17.07 2.79
C MET A 1 -3.66 -16.62 1.45
N ILE A 2 -4.40 -15.78 0.75
CA ILE A 2 -4.05 -15.21 -0.55
C ILE A 2 -3.79 -13.71 -0.33
N ILE A 3 -2.59 -13.26 -0.69
CA ILE A 3 -2.22 -11.85 -0.65
C ILE A 3 -1.85 -11.43 -2.07
N SER A 4 -2.47 -10.37 -2.55
CA SER A 4 -2.28 -9.84 -3.91
C SER A 4 -1.71 -8.42 -3.85
N SER A 5 -0.95 -8.05 -4.87
CA SER A 5 -0.47 -6.68 -5.08
C SER A 5 -0.82 -6.24 -6.51
N TRP A 6 -1.38 -5.02 -6.65
CA TRP A 6 -1.85 -4.52 -7.95
C TRP A 6 -1.72 -3.00 -8.05
N ASN A 7 -0.92 -2.53 -8.99
CA ASN A 7 -0.94 -1.13 -9.40
C ASN A 7 -2.21 -0.90 -10.23
N VAL A 8 -3.21 -0.27 -9.63
CA VAL A 8 -4.55 -0.10 -10.23
C VAL A 8 -4.64 1.10 -11.18
N ASN A 9 -3.65 1.97 -11.17
CA ASN A 9 -3.65 3.19 -12.00
C ASN A 9 -5.00 3.93 -11.98
N SER A 10 -5.41 4.42 -10.81
CA SER A 10 -6.69 5.02 -10.44
C SER A 10 -7.75 4.01 -9.97
N VAL A 11 -7.99 3.99 -8.67
CA VAL A 11 -9.00 3.14 -8.03
C VAL A 11 -10.41 3.42 -8.56
N ARG A 12 -10.75 4.70 -8.79
CA ARG A 12 -12.07 5.10 -9.30
C ARG A 12 -12.29 4.64 -10.74
N ALA A 13 -11.27 4.75 -11.59
CA ALA A 13 -11.37 4.32 -12.98
C ALA A 13 -11.43 2.79 -13.12
N ARG A 14 -10.97 2.05 -12.12
CA ARG A 14 -10.86 0.58 -12.13
C ARG A 14 -11.79 -0.09 -11.11
N ILE A 15 -12.75 0.64 -10.54
CA ILE A 15 -13.58 0.10 -9.46
C ILE A 15 -14.31 -1.18 -9.86
N GLU A 16 -14.87 -1.24 -11.06
CA GLU A 16 -15.56 -2.44 -11.54
C GLU A 16 -14.59 -3.62 -11.74
N ASN A 17 -13.40 -3.36 -12.28
CA ASN A 17 -12.36 -4.39 -12.41
C ASN A 17 -11.90 -4.91 -11.04
N ILE A 18 -11.79 -4.01 -10.06
CA ILE A 18 -11.43 -4.39 -8.68
C ILE A 18 -12.52 -5.27 -8.09
N LYS A 19 -13.78 -4.89 -8.18
CA LYS A 19 -14.94 -5.68 -7.69
C LYS A 19 -14.98 -7.06 -8.34
N GLU A 20 -14.78 -7.14 -9.67
CA GLU A 20 -14.71 -8.40 -10.39
C GLU A 20 -13.54 -9.27 -9.89
N TYR A 21 -12.37 -8.66 -9.71
CA TYR A 21 -11.20 -9.35 -9.17
C TYR A 21 -11.47 -9.91 -7.77
N LEU A 22 -12.04 -9.10 -6.86
CA LEU A 22 -12.39 -9.50 -5.51
C LEU A 22 -13.40 -10.66 -5.50
N LYS A 23 -14.42 -10.59 -6.37
CA LYS A 23 -15.42 -11.66 -6.54
C LYS A 23 -14.79 -12.95 -7.05
N LYS A 24 -13.93 -12.87 -8.07
CA LYS A 24 -13.35 -14.04 -8.76
C LYS A 24 -12.28 -14.74 -7.93
N TYR A 25 -11.35 -13.99 -7.35
CA TYR A 25 -10.18 -14.55 -6.68
C TYR A 25 -10.27 -14.53 -5.16
N SER A 26 -11.14 -13.70 -4.62
CA SER A 26 -11.43 -13.62 -3.19
C SER A 26 -10.18 -13.57 -2.30
N PRO A 27 -9.17 -12.69 -2.59
CA PRO A 27 -7.95 -12.63 -1.80
C PRO A 27 -8.25 -12.26 -0.34
N ASP A 28 -7.43 -12.69 0.61
CA ASP A 28 -7.54 -12.24 2.00
C ASP A 28 -7.10 -10.77 2.14
N ILE A 29 -6.08 -10.39 1.37
CA ILE A 29 -5.50 -9.04 1.33
C ILE A 29 -5.27 -8.65 -0.15
N LEU A 30 -5.60 -7.39 -0.50
CA LEU A 30 -5.15 -6.77 -1.74
C LEU A 30 -4.43 -5.45 -1.41
N MET A 31 -3.17 -5.35 -1.80
CA MET A 31 -2.37 -4.14 -1.74
C MET A 31 -2.48 -3.41 -3.07
N MET A 32 -2.96 -2.16 -3.05
CA MET A 32 -3.15 -1.36 -4.26
C MET A 32 -2.19 -0.16 -4.29
N GLN A 33 -1.60 0.10 -5.44
CA GLN A 33 -0.74 1.25 -5.70
C GLN A 33 -1.37 2.13 -6.79
N GLU A 34 -0.95 3.39 -6.84
CA GLU A 34 -1.50 4.42 -7.73
C GLU A 34 -3.03 4.55 -7.64
N ILE A 35 -3.56 4.61 -6.42
CA ILE A 35 -5.01 4.79 -6.25
C ILE A 35 -5.52 6.13 -6.79
N LYS A 36 -4.65 7.16 -6.87
CA LYS A 36 -4.90 8.49 -7.46
C LYS A 36 -6.20 9.14 -6.94
N ALA A 37 -6.49 8.93 -5.66
CA ALA A 37 -7.63 9.49 -4.95
C ALA A 37 -7.17 10.00 -3.58
N GLN A 38 -7.69 11.14 -3.15
CA GLN A 38 -7.60 11.56 -1.75
C GLN A 38 -8.46 10.63 -0.89
N ASP A 39 -8.19 10.59 0.43
CA ASP A 39 -8.94 9.72 1.34
C ASP A 39 -10.46 9.96 1.20
N GLU A 40 -10.91 11.22 1.09
CA GLU A 40 -12.34 11.60 0.96
C GLU A 40 -12.99 11.14 -0.35
N ASN A 41 -12.19 10.96 -1.40
CA ASN A 41 -12.65 10.59 -2.75
C ASN A 41 -12.44 9.11 -3.08
N TYR A 42 -12.00 8.33 -2.10
CA TYR A 42 -11.81 6.90 -2.26
C TYR A 42 -13.16 6.17 -2.23
N PRO A 43 -13.43 5.17 -3.08
CA PRO A 43 -14.71 4.50 -3.18
C PRO A 43 -14.91 3.44 -2.07
N TYR A 44 -14.98 3.88 -0.81
CA TYR A 44 -15.13 3.00 0.35
C TYR A 44 -16.32 2.05 0.23
N GLU A 45 -17.51 2.60 -0.03
CA GLU A 45 -18.74 1.83 -0.08
C GLU A 45 -18.71 0.71 -1.13
N ASP A 46 -18.14 0.96 -2.29
CA ASP A 46 -18.05 -0.04 -3.35
C ASP A 46 -17.22 -1.26 -2.95
N ILE A 47 -16.15 -1.02 -2.18
CA ILE A 47 -15.26 -2.08 -1.71
C ILE A 47 -15.85 -2.77 -0.48
N GLU A 48 -16.47 -2.02 0.43
CA GLU A 48 -17.13 -2.55 1.64
C GLU A 48 -18.29 -3.49 1.30
N LYS A 49 -19.05 -3.21 0.23
CA LYS A 49 -20.07 -4.12 -0.31
C LYS A 49 -19.50 -5.49 -0.71
N SER A 50 -18.19 -5.59 -0.92
CA SER A 50 -17.49 -6.86 -1.18
C SER A 50 -16.94 -7.53 0.10
N ASN A 51 -17.34 -7.04 1.30
CA ASN A 51 -16.89 -7.51 2.61
C ASN A 51 -15.38 -7.30 2.88
N TYR A 52 -14.81 -6.20 2.40
CA TYR A 52 -13.44 -5.80 2.70
C TYR A 52 -13.40 -4.50 3.50
N GLN A 53 -12.49 -4.45 4.47
CA GLN A 53 -12.13 -3.22 5.18
C GLN A 53 -11.06 -2.48 4.39
N ASN A 54 -11.08 -1.15 4.44
CA ASN A 54 -10.20 -0.27 3.67
C ASN A 54 -9.22 0.45 4.59
N TYR A 55 -7.95 0.46 4.22
CA TYR A 55 -6.87 1.21 4.87
C TYR A 55 -6.18 2.03 3.79
N VAL A 56 -6.43 3.33 3.79
CA VAL A 56 -6.10 4.21 2.66
C VAL A 56 -5.09 5.28 3.08
N PHE A 57 -4.12 5.54 2.24
CA PHE A 57 -3.25 6.70 2.28
C PHE A 57 -3.26 7.36 0.90
N GLY A 58 -4.21 8.25 0.73
CA GLY A 58 -4.53 8.89 -0.55
C GLY A 58 -3.69 10.11 -0.86
N GLN A 59 -3.68 10.47 -2.13
CA GLN A 59 -3.11 11.72 -2.63
C GLN A 59 -3.89 12.17 -3.86
N LYS A 60 -4.10 13.49 -4.00
CA LYS A 60 -4.79 14.07 -5.15
C LYS A 60 -4.01 13.81 -6.43
N SER A 61 -4.68 13.31 -7.45
CA SER A 61 -4.20 13.14 -8.84
C SER A 61 -3.07 12.14 -9.05
N TYR A 62 -2.18 11.92 -8.08
CA TYR A 62 -0.99 11.07 -8.22
C TYR A 62 -0.83 10.15 -7.02
N ASN A 63 0.04 9.11 -7.16
CA ASN A 63 0.42 8.25 -6.06
C ASN A 63 -0.78 7.65 -5.30
N GLY A 64 -0.66 7.54 -4.00
CA GLY A 64 -1.65 6.94 -3.13
C GLY A 64 -1.56 5.42 -3.10
N VAL A 65 -1.65 4.86 -1.91
CA VAL A 65 -1.61 3.42 -1.67
C VAL A 65 -2.76 3.03 -0.75
N ALA A 66 -3.26 1.81 -0.92
CA ALA A 66 -4.29 1.27 -0.04
C ALA A 66 -4.06 -0.22 0.22
N ILE A 67 -4.45 -0.67 1.41
CA ILE A 67 -4.57 -2.09 1.73
C ILE A 67 -6.04 -2.36 1.98
N ILE A 68 -6.62 -3.33 1.28
CA ILE A 68 -7.95 -3.83 1.61
C ILE A 68 -7.85 -5.26 2.13
N SER A 69 -8.69 -5.58 3.10
CA SER A 69 -8.58 -6.82 3.87
C SER A 69 -9.95 -7.36 4.29
N LYS A 70 -10.12 -8.69 4.21
CA LYS A 70 -11.28 -9.38 4.80
C LYS A 70 -11.25 -9.35 6.33
N LYS A 71 -10.07 -9.20 6.93
CA LYS A 71 -9.88 -9.17 8.38
C LYS A 71 -9.49 -7.77 8.83
N LYS A 72 -9.84 -7.43 10.06
CA LYS A 72 -9.33 -6.21 10.68
C LYS A 72 -7.81 -6.27 10.78
N LEU A 73 -7.16 -5.18 10.38
CA LEU A 73 -5.73 -4.97 10.52
C LEU A 73 -5.46 -4.03 11.71
N ASP A 74 -4.33 -4.22 12.36
CA ASP A 74 -3.88 -3.40 13.49
C ASP A 74 -2.67 -2.54 13.09
N LYS A 75 -2.31 -1.56 13.92
CA LYS A 75 -1.11 -0.72 13.80
C LYS A 75 -0.88 -0.18 12.40
N ILE A 76 -1.89 0.54 11.89
CA ILE A 76 -1.79 1.20 10.59
C ILE A 76 -0.83 2.37 10.70
N GLU A 77 0.22 2.38 9.87
CA GLU A 77 1.17 3.49 9.79
C GLU A 77 1.23 4.00 8.35
N LYS A 78 1.08 5.32 8.20
CA LYS A 78 1.28 6.05 6.96
C LYS A 78 2.65 6.72 7.04
N ASP A 79 3.46 6.65 5.97
CA ASP A 79 4.82 7.21 5.96
C ASP A 79 5.73 6.71 7.10
N ILE A 80 6.21 5.48 6.99
CA ILE A 80 7.12 4.87 7.99
C ILE A 80 8.49 5.58 8.11
N PHE A 81 8.78 6.54 7.26
CA PHE A 81 9.88 7.51 7.36
C PHE A 81 9.44 8.86 6.79
N LYS A 82 10.11 9.94 7.20
CA LYS A 82 9.80 11.30 6.69
C LYS A 82 10.16 11.41 5.22
N ASP A 83 9.14 11.41 4.36
CA ASP A 83 9.34 11.67 2.94
C ASP A 83 9.51 13.18 2.68
N LYS A 84 10.63 13.57 2.04
CA LYS A 84 10.93 14.98 1.74
C LYS A 84 9.92 15.62 0.79
N ASN A 85 9.30 14.82 -0.08
CA ASN A 85 8.30 15.29 -1.05
C ASN A 85 6.86 15.10 -0.55
N LYS A 86 6.66 14.56 0.67
CA LYS A 86 5.35 14.33 1.29
C LYS A 86 4.39 13.55 0.38
N GLN A 87 4.90 12.54 -0.31
CA GLN A 87 4.10 11.73 -1.23
C GLN A 87 3.54 10.47 -0.54
N SER A 88 2.27 10.17 -0.78
CA SER A 88 1.59 9.00 -0.23
C SER A 88 2.02 7.72 -0.95
N ARG A 89 3.15 7.13 -0.51
CA ARG A 89 3.79 5.99 -1.18
C ARG A 89 3.93 4.74 -0.34
N ILE A 90 3.72 4.83 0.98
CA ILE A 90 3.88 3.69 1.89
C ILE A 90 2.75 3.68 2.90
N ILE A 91 2.10 2.55 3.04
CA ILE A 91 1.20 2.24 4.14
C ILE A 91 1.56 0.87 4.69
N THR A 92 1.62 0.74 6.02
CA THR A 92 1.84 -0.54 6.68
C THR A 92 0.69 -0.89 7.60
N ALA A 93 0.52 -2.17 7.86
CA ALA A 93 -0.45 -2.70 8.79
C ALA A 93 0.02 -4.02 9.38
N ASP A 94 -0.42 -4.37 10.57
CA ASP A 94 -0.19 -5.67 11.17
C ASP A 94 -1.40 -6.59 10.94
N LEU A 95 -1.17 -7.75 10.34
CA LEU A 95 -2.15 -8.81 10.15
C LEU A 95 -1.91 -9.92 11.18
N LYS A 96 -2.91 -10.20 12.00
CA LYS A 96 -2.90 -11.39 12.87
C LYS A 96 -3.30 -12.64 12.08
N HIS A 97 -2.40 -13.59 11.97
CA HIS A 97 -2.65 -14.87 11.30
C HIS A 97 -2.15 -16.03 12.13
N LYS A 98 -3.09 -16.90 12.60
CA LYS A 98 -2.79 -17.94 13.60
C LYS A 98 -2.10 -17.32 14.83
N SER A 99 -0.97 -17.87 15.25
CA SER A 99 -0.17 -17.38 16.40
C SER A 99 0.84 -16.28 16.02
N LYS A 100 0.88 -15.84 14.74
CA LYS A 100 1.88 -14.90 14.24
C LYS A 100 1.26 -13.56 13.88
N THR A 101 2.05 -12.51 14.04
CA THR A 101 1.79 -11.21 13.42
C THR A 101 2.64 -11.07 12.17
N ILE A 102 2.02 -10.65 11.08
CA ILE A 102 2.66 -10.39 9.79
C ILE A 102 2.53 -8.89 9.53
N LYS A 103 3.65 -8.21 9.37
CA LYS A 103 3.67 -6.81 8.94
C LYS A 103 3.51 -6.74 7.42
N LEU A 104 2.42 -6.17 6.99
CA LEU A 104 2.14 -5.87 5.59
C LEU A 104 2.74 -4.51 5.27
N ILE A 105 3.46 -4.39 4.18
CA ILE A 105 4.08 -3.14 3.72
C ILE A 105 3.70 -2.95 2.25
N ASN A 106 2.76 -2.06 1.99
CA ASN A 106 2.37 -1.70 0.63
C ASN A 106 3.17 -0.47 0.21
N ILE A 107 3.91 -0.58 -0.90
CA ILE A 107 4.79 0.48 -1.40
C ILE A 107 4.49 0.83 -2.86
N TYR A 108 4.63 2.11 -3.18
CA TYR A 108 4.68 2.63 -4.53
C TYR A 108 6.01 3.36 -4.75
N THR A 109 6.99 2.65 -5.27
CA THR A 109 8.35 3.16 -5.48
C THR A 109 8.37 4.34 -6.46
N PRO A 110 9.10 5.44 -6.18
CA PRO A 110 9.29 6.53 -7.14
C PRO A 110 9.86 6.04 -8.47
N ASN A 111 9.38 6.58 -9.59
CA ASN A 111 9.85 6.19 -10.92
C ASN A 111 11.35 6.47 -11.12
N GLY A 112 11.80 7.70 -10.83
CA GLY A 112 13.20 8.07 -10.92
C GLY A 112 13.73 8.29 -12.35
N ASN A 113 12.89 8.30 -13.37
CA ASN A 113 13.30 8.60 -14.74
C ASN A 113 13.19 10.10 -15.06
N PRO A 114 14.11 10.64 -15.93
CA PRO A 114 15.36 10.03 -16.38
C PRO A 114 16.42 9.90 -15.27
N VAL A 115 17.45 9.08 -15.49
CA VAL A 115 18.63 9.04 -14.63
C VAL A 115 19.33 10.41 -14.61
N ASP A 116 20.13 10.68 -13.57
CA ASP A 116 20.85 11.95 -13.36
C ASP A 116 19.97 13.20 -13.25
N THR A 117 18.72 13.00 -12.77
CA THR A 117 17.75 14.06 -12.47
C THR A 117 17.40 14.11 -10.99
N GLU A 118 16.72 15.19 -10.57
CA GLU A 118 16.16 15.28 -9.22
C GLU A 118 15.20 14.13 -8.90
N LYS A 119 14.46 13.61 -9.90
CA LYS A 119 13.59 12.45 -9.73
C LYS A 119 14.38 11.18 -9.41
N TYR A 120 15.52 11.01 -10.05
CA TYR A 120 16.41 9.89 -9.78
C TYR A 120 17.04 9.99 -8.39
N THR A 121 17.56 11.16 -8.04
CA THR A 121 18.10 11.46 -6.71
C THR A 121 17.05 11.23 -5.61
N TYR A 122 15.81 11.66 -5.86
CA TYR A 122 14.71 11.41 -4.94
C TYR A 122 14.42 9.91 -4.76
N LYS A 123 14.42 9.14 -5.84
CA LYS A 123 14.24 7.68 -5.78
C LYS A 123 15.32 7.01 -4.94
N LEU A 124 16.59 7.38 -5.12
CA LEU A 124 17.69 6.81 -4.33
C LEU A 124 17.53 7.13 -2.84
N TYR A 125 17.28 8.40 -2.51
CA TYR A 125 17.00 8.82 -1.14
C TYR A 125 15.83 8.01 -0.52
N TRP A 126 14.74 7.84 -1.27
CA TRP A 126 13.57 7.13 -0.81
C TRP A 126 13.88 5.64 -0.53
N LEU A 127 14.62 4.99 -1.44
CA LEU A 127 15.05 3.59 -1.29
C LEU A 127 16.00 3.40 -0.10
N GLU A 128 16.94 4.31 0.12
CA GLU A 128 17.84 4.26 1.28
C GLU A 128 17.08 4.31 2.61
N ASN A 129 16.06 5.19 2.72
CA ASN A 129 15.22 5.27 3.91
C ASN A 129 14.36 4.01 4.10
N LEU A 130 13.80 3.47 3.01
CA LEU A 130 13.08 2.20 3.04
C LEU A 130 13.98 1.08 3.56
N ILE A 131 15.20 0.93 3.01
CA ILE A 131 16.17 -0.09 3.43
C ILE A 131 16.51 0.04 4.92
N LYS A 132 16.73 1.26 5.43
CA LYS A 132 16.98 1.51 6.86
C LYS A 132 15.83 0.99 7.73
N LYS A 133 14.58 1.27 7.33
CA LYS A 133 13.38 0.78 8.04
C LYS A 133 13.25 -0.74 8.00
N LEU A 134 13.43 -1.35 6.83
CA LEU A 134 13.35 -2.80 6.67
C LEU A 134 14.41 -3.52 7.52
N LYS A 135 15.65 -3.01 7.55
CA LYS A 135 16.69 -3.53 8.44
C LYS A 135 16.27 -3.48 9.93
N GLY A 136 15.54 -2.43 10.33
CA GLY A 136 14.99 -2.31 11.69
C GLY A 136 13.97 -3.40 12.01
N TYR A 137 13.05 -3.69 11.11
CA TYR A 137 12.06 -4.76 11.27
C TYR A 137 12.72 -6.15 11.31
N LEU A 138 13.69 -6.40 10.41
CA LEU A 138 14.42 -7.67 10.39
C LEU A 138 15.21 -7.92 11.69
N LYS A 139 15.84 -6.89 12.26
CA LYS A 139 16.52 -7.01 13.56
C LYS A 139 15.55 -7.43 14.69
N LYS A 140 14.29 -7.01 14.62
CA LYS A 140 13.24 -7.40 15.56
C LYS A 140 12.62 -8.77 15.24
N LYS A 141 13.11 -9.48 14.23
CA LYS A 141 12.58 -10.75 13.74
C LYS A 141 11.09 -10.70 13.37
N GLU A 142 10.63 -9.55 12.85
CA GLU A 142 9.27 -9.41 12.36
C GLU A 142 9.05 -10.23 11.08
N ASN A 143 7.87 -10.86 10.94
CA ASN A 143 7.46 -11.47 9.68
C ASN A 143 6.94 -10.35 8.76
N ILE A 144 7.51 -10.21 7.57
CA ILE A 144 7.21 -9.10 6.67
C ILE A 144 6.73 -9.63 5.32
N ILE A 145 5.70 -8.99 4.76
CA ILE A 145 5.29 -9.14 3.37
C ILE A 145 5.25 -7.75 2.74
N ILE A 146 5.95 -7.58 1.63
CA ILE A 146 6.01 -6.33 0.86
C ILE A 146 5.33 -6.54 -0.49
N GLY A 147 4.47 -5.60 -0.89
CA GLY A 147 3.79 -5.57 -2.18
C GLY A 147 3.81 -4.19 -2.82
#